data_34c7d88660b19533cf8aff0ce3fe0b29
#
_entry.id   34c7d88660b19533cf8aff0ce3fe0b29
#
_cell.length_a   1.000
_cell.length_b   1.000
_cell.length_c   1.000
_cell.angle_alpha   90.00
_cell.angle_beta   90.00
_cell.angle_gamma   90.00
#
_symmetry.space_group_name_H-M   'P 1'
#
loop_
_entity.id
_entity.type
_entity.pdbx_description
1 polymer ?
#
loop_
_entity_poly.entity_id
_entity_poly.type
_entity_poly.pdbx_seq_one_letter_code
_entity_poly.pdbx_strand_id
1 'polypeptide(L)'
;VKVIIKKTDFKADEIRMKGVSLGGSSLFPDSEIININGLDAVSVGGLGNFSAVDLEKVLAGKKASVSYGIGDKTETVNGSCSPKDFETMMQLTYLTFTAPRRDDDAFASYKNRNKAALQNMEMNPQVAFSDSVSAGIYMHHPRRARIKADMIDKMDYDKILSMYQDRYKDASDFTFIFVGNVNVEEMKPLIAEYLGSLPAINRKET
;
A
#
# COMPACT_ATOMS: atom_id res chain seq x y z
N VAL A 1 4.13 0.80 -18.29
CA VAL A 1 2.91 0.26 -17.66
C VAL A 1 2.00 -0.41 -18.69
N LYS A 2 1.30 -1.46 -18.30
CA LYS A 2 0.24 -2.09 -19.09
C LYS A 2 -1.10 -1.68 -18.53
N VAL A 3 -2.07 -1.33 -19.38
CA VAL A 3 -3.42 -0.92 -18.95
C VAL A 3 -4.48 -1.81 -19.60
N ILE A 4 -5.40 -2.31 -18.80
CA ILE A 4 -6.53 -3.13 -19.20
C ILE A 4 -7.80 -2.44 -18.70
N ILE A 5 -8.76 -2.21 -19.59
CA ILE A 5 -10.02 -1.55 -19.24
C ILE A 5 -11.18 -2.49 -19.57
N LYS A 6 -12.05 -2.73 -18.59
CA LYS A 6 -13.27 -3.50 -18.74
C LYS A 6 -14.49 -2.67 -18.35
N LYS A 7 -15.24 -2.21 -19.34
CA LYS A 7 -16.52 -1.54 -19.11
C LYS A 7 -17.54 -2.55 -18.57
N THR A 8 -18.26 -2.15 -17.52
CA THR A 8 -19.41 -2.87 -16.97
C THR A 8 -20.49 -1.88 -16.56
N ASP A 9 -21.71 -2.35 -16.48
CA ASP A 9 -22.91 -1.60 -16.09
C ASP A 9 -23.49 -2.02 -14.73
N PHE A 10 -22.77 -2.87 -13.97
CA PHE A 10 -23.24 -3.37 -12.67
C PHE A 10 -23.49 -2.25 -11.64
N LYS A 11 -22.65 -1.19 -11.68
CA LYS A 11 -22.81 0.00 -10.85
C LYS A 11 -22.51 1.25 -11.66
N ALA A 12 -23.50 2.14 -11.76
CA ALA A 12 -23.39 3.36 -12.56
C ALA A 12 -22.37 4.38 -12.00
N ASP A 13 -22.11 4.33 -10.70
CA ASP A 13 -21.30 5.32 -9.96
C ASP A 13 -20.00 4.76 -9.40
N GLU A 14 -19.52 3.63 -9.92
CA GLU A 14 -18.28 2.99 -9.45
C GLU A 14 -17.34 2.63 -10.58
N ILE A 15 -16.06 3.01 -10.41
CA ILE A 15 -14.91 2.51 -11.16
C ILE A 15 -13.93 1.96 -10.13
N ARG A 16 -13.46 0.74 -10.34
CA ARG A 16 -12.41 0.11 -9.54
C ARG A 16 -11.13 0.00 -10.34
N MET A 17 -10.03 0.28 -9.68
CA MET A 17 -8.68 0.12 -10.22
C MET A 17 -7.90 -0.89 -9.37
N LYS A 18 -7.12 -1.74 -10.04
CA LYS A 18 -6.08 -2.55 -9.42
C LYS A 18 -4.82 -2.47 -10.26
N GLY A 19 -3.76 -1.92 -9.69
CA GLY A 19 -2.39 -2.05 -10.19
C GLY A 19 -1.72 -3.24 -9.51
N VAL A 20 -0.96 -4.03 -10.24
CA VAL A 20 -0.19 -5.16 -9.70
C VAL A 20 1.14 -5.30 -10.43
N SER A 21 2.20 -5.57 -9.67
CA SER A 21 3.54 -5.90 -10.15
C SER A 21 4.11 -7.08 -9.36
N LEU A 22 5.13 -7.72 -9.88
CA LEU A 22 5.87 -8.77 -9.18
C LEU A 22 6.99 -8.15 -8.33
N GLY A 23 7.34 -8.82 -7.22
CA GLY A 23 8.39 -8.37 -6.30
C GLY A 23 8.03 -8.68 -4.85
N GLY A 24 7.52 -7.70 -4.15
CA GLY A 24 7.03 -7.85 -2.77
C GLY A 24 8.13 -7.87 -1.72
N SER A 25 7.70 -8.16 -0.50
CA SER A 25 8.58 -8.16 0.68
C SER A 25 9.59 -9.32 0.69
N SER A 26 9.39 -10.35 -0.14
CA SER A 26 10.33 -11.48 -0.27
C SER A 26 11.70 -11.06 -0.80
N LEU A 27 11.82 -9.92 -1.43
CA LEU A 27 13.08 -9.35 -1.93
C LEU A 27 13.94 -8.70 -0.83
N PHE A 28 13.39 -8.50 0.36
CA PHE A 28 14.14 -8.01 1.51
C PHE A 28 14.63 -9.17 2.38
N PRO A 29 15.78 -9.05 3.06
CA PRO A 29 16.29 -10.11 3.92
C PRO A 29 15.44 -10.28 5.19
N ASP A 30 15.49 -11.48 5.80
CA ASP A 30 14.75 -11.81 7.02
C ASP A 30 15.15 -10.96 8.22
N SER A 31 16.36 -10.38 8.22
CA SER A 31 16.80 -9.41 9.24
C SER A 31 15.95 -8.15 9.29
N GLU A 32 15.24 -7.82 8.22
CA GLU A 32 14.38 -6.64 8.11
C GLU A 32 12.90 -6.95 8.42
N ILE A 33 12.57 -8.14 8.94
CA ILE A 33 11.19 -8.57 9.17
C ILE A 33 10.37 -7.57 9.98
N ILE A 34 10.99 -6.86 10.92
CA ILE A 34 10.32 -5.84 11.75
C ILE A 34 9.90 -4.65 10.89
N ASN A 35 10.77 -4.19 10.00
CA ASN A 35 10.49 -3.09 9.09
C ASN A 35 9.53 -3.50 7.98
N ILE A 36 9.62 -4.75 7.48
CA ILE A 36 8.65 -5.33 6.54
C ILE A 36 7.23 -5.29 7.12
N ASN A 37 7.06 -5.63 8.39
CA ASN A 37 5.77 -5.57 9.06
C ASN A 37 5.30 -4.14 9.36
N GLY A 38 6.16 -3.14 9.19
CA GLY A 38 5.85 -1.72 9.32
C GLY A 38 5.56 -1.00 8.00
N LEU A 39 5.57 -1.70 6.86
CA LEU A 39 5.42 -1.06 5.54
C LEU A 39 4.09 -0.32 5.35
N ASP A 40 3.03 -0.74 6.00
CA ASP A 40 1.72 -0.06 6.01
C ASP A 40 1.76 1.30 6.75
N ALA A 41 2.76 1.52 7.62
CA ALA A 41 2.94 2.78 8.32
C ALA A 41 3.23 3.98 7.39
N VAL A 42 3.67 3.75 6.16
CA VAL A 42 3.90 4.85 5.20
C VAL A 42 2.60 5.61 4.93
N SER A 43 1.45 4.94 4.96
CA SER A 43 0.14 5.57 4.74
C SER A 43 -0.25 6.61 5.79
N VAL A 44 0.26 6.51 7.02
CA VAL A 44 -0.14 7.43 8.09
C VAL A 44 0.47 8.82 7.93
N GLY A 45 1.55 8.96 7.13
CA GLY A 45 2.20 10.24 6.85
C GLY A 45 1.39 11.14 5.90
N GLY A 46 0.51 10.54 5.09
CA GLY A 46 -0.18 11.25 4.01
C GLY A 46 0.56 11.18 2.67
N LEU A 47 0.22 12.07 1.74
CA LEU A 47 0.75 12.09 0.37
C LEU A 47 1.10 13.52 -0.06
N GLY A 48 2.23 13.68 -0.73
CA GLY A 48 2.70 14.98 -1.22
C GLY A 48 2.86 15.99 -0.07
N ASN A 49 2.19 17.13 -0.20
CA ASN A 49 2.20 18.18 0.82
C ASN A 49 1.08 18.04 1.87
N PHE A 50 0.22 17.01 1.74
CA PHE A 50 -0.94 16.83 2.60
C PHE A 50 -0.63 15.78 3.68
N SER A 51 -0.85 16.14 4.95
CA SER A 51 -0.95 15.15 6.02
C SER A 51 -2.16 14.22 5.76
N ALA A 52 -2.23 13.08 6.43
CA ALA A 52 -3.40 12.19 6.31
C ALA A 52 -4.71 12.92 6.64
N VAL A 53 -4.70 13.77 7.68
CA VAL A 53 -5.87 14.58 8.10
C VAL A 53 -6.24 15.64 7.05
N ASP A 54 -5.25 16.32 6.46
CA ASP A 54 -5.52 17.32 5.43
C ASP A 54 -6.00 16.68 4.14
N LEU A 55 -5.48 15.49 3.82
CA LEU A 55 -5.94 14.73 2.66
C LEU A 55 -7.41 14.33 2.80
N GLU A 56 -7.85 13.89 3.98
CA GLU A 56 -9.26 13.63 4.27
C GLU A 56 -10.14 14.87 4.06
N LYS A 57 -9.67 16.06 4.51
CA LYS A 57 -10.40 17.32 4.31
C LYS A 57 -10.50 17.70 2.82
N VAL A 58 -9.41 17.58 2.07
CA VAL A 58 -9.37 17.89 0.62
C VAL A 58 -10.25 16.92 -0.17
N LEU A 59 -10.35 15.69 0.27
CA LEU A 59 -11.19 14.66 -0.36
C LEU A 59 -12.64 14.68 0.11
N ALA A 60 -13.00 15.55 1.06
CA ALA A 60 -14.37 15.65 1.54
C ALA A 60 -15.34 15.93 0.38
N GLY A 61 -16.39 15.11 0.26
CA GLY A 61 -17.38 15.18 -0.83
C GLY A 61 -16.96 14.54 -2.16
N LYS A 62 -15.72 14.03 -2.26
CA LYS A 62 -15.27 13.22 -3.39
C LYS A 62 -15.43 11.74 -3.10
N LYS A 63 -15.78 10.97 -4.10
CA LYS A 63 -15.79 9.50 -4.05
C LYS A 63 -14.55 8.98 -4.78
N ALA A 64 -13.39 9.15 -4.16
CA ALA A 64 -12.12 8.64 -4.67
C ALA A 64 -11.27 8.16 -3.50
N SER A 65 -10.66 6.99 -3.66
CA SER A 65 -9.71 6.42 -2.70
C SER A 65 -8.65 5.61 -3.41
N VAL A 66 -7.44 5.62 -2.86
CA VAL A 66 -6.33 4.78 -3.31
C VAL A 66 -5.63 4.23 -2.08
N SER A 67 -5.25 2.97 -2.15
CA SER A 67 -4.42 2.30 -1.16
C SER A 67 -3.35 1.47 -1.84
N TYR A 68 -2.23 1.30 -1.18
CA TYR A 68 -1.16 0.42 -1.64
C TYR A 68 -1.07 -0.84 -0.79
N GLY A 69 -0.35 -1.84 -1.28
CA GLY A 69 -0.02 -3.03 -0.52
C GLY A 69 1.27 -3.68 -1.03
N ILE A 70 2.11 -4.11 -0.11
CA ILE A 70 3.31 -4.88 -0.40
C ILE A 70 3.13 -6.25 0.24
N GLY A 71 2.75 -7.21 -0.59
CA GLY A 71 2.60 -8.61 -0.19
C GLY A 71 3.93 -9.36 -0.23
N ASP A 72 3.89 -10.68 -0.06
CA ASP A 72 5.10 -11.50 -0.10
C ASP A 72 5.82 -11.42 -1.45
N LYS A 73 5.08 -11.47 -2.56
CA LYS A 73 5.62 -11.57 -3.93
C LYS A 73 5.06 -10.54 -4.90
N THR A 74 4.28 -9.60 -4.45
CA THR A 74 3.63 -8.60 -5.31
C THR A 74 3.49 -7.26 -4.61
N GLU A 75 3.59 -6.19 -5.38
CA GLU A 75 3.10 -4.88 -5.02
C GLU A 75 1.73 -4.65 -5.64
N THR A 76 0.87 -3.96 -4.93
CA THR A 76 -0.47 -3.63 -5.41
C THR A 76 -0.82 -2.19 -5.11
N VAL A 77 -1.57 -1.58 -6.03
CA VAL A 77 -2.28 -0.32 -5.80
C VAL A 77 -3.75 -0.55 -6.11
N ASN A 78 -4.60 -0.30 -5.16
CA ASN A 78 -6.04 -0.47 -5.31
C ASN A 78 -6.71 0.89 -5.26
N GLY A 79 -7.62 1.16 -6.18
CA GLY A 79 -8.38 2.40 -6.24
C GLY A 79 -9.86 2.14 -6.43
N SER A 80 -10.67 3.09 -5.94
CA SER A 80 -12.11 3.13 -6.20
C SER A 80 -12.54 4.58 -6.34
N CYS A 81 -13.37 4.88 -7.32
CA CYS A 81 -13.92 6.22 -7.49
C CYS A 81 -15.31 6.20 -8.18
N SER A 82 -15.99 7.34 -8.12
CA SER A 82 -17.09 7.62 -9.07
C SER A 82 -16.50 8.05 -10.42
N PRO A 83 -17.25 7.93 -11.55
CA PRO A 83 -16.76 8.40 -12.84
C PRO A 83 -16.31 9.87 -12.84
N LYS A 84 -17.04 10.76 -12.16
CA LYS A 84 -16.68 12.19 -12.04
C LYS A 84 -15.40 12.46 -11.24
N ASP A 85 -15.00 11.54 -10.34
CA ASP A 85 -13.84 11.68 -9.48
C ASP A 85 -12.65 10.84 -9.97
N PHE A 86 -12.71 10.36 -11.23
CA PHE A 86 -11.67 9.51 -11.80
C PHE A 86 -10.29 10.19 -11.81
N GLU A 87 -10.24 11.46 -12.18
CA GLU A 87 -9.00 12.23 -12.17
C GLU A 87 -8.41 12.31 -10.74
N THR A 88 -9.26 12.53 -9.72
CA THR A 88 -8.79 12.52 -8.33
C THR A 88 -8.16 11.18 -7.94
N MET A 89 -8.73 10.06 -8.38
CA MET A 89 -8.13 8.74 -8.16
C MET A 89 -6.78 8.61 -8.89
N MET A 90 -6.64 9.17 -10.10
CA MET A 90 -5.36 9.17 -10.82
C MET A 90 -4.30 10.03 -10.11
N GLN A 91 -4.67 11.22 -9.62
CA GLN A 91 -3.81 12.09 -8.81
C GLN A 91 -3.31 11.37 -7.55
N LEU A 92 -4.20 10.72 -6.81
CA LEU A 92 -3.83 9.93 -5.62
C LEU A 92 -2.90 8.77 -5.98
N THR A 93 -3.16 8.10 -7.11
CA THR A 93 -2.30 7.02 -7.61
C THR A 93 -0.90 7.54 -7.92
N TYR A 94 -0.80 8.65 -8.63
CA TYR A 94 0.47 9.29 -8.94
C TYR A 94 1.26 9.64 -7.67
N LEU A 95 0.61 10.28 -6.69
CA LEU A 95 1.25 10.63 -5.41
C LEU A 95 1.68 9.41 -4.61
N THR A 96 0.94 8.31 -4.68
CA THR A 96 1.31 7.03 -4.04
C THR A 96 2.65 6.52 -4.54
N PHE A 97 2.94 6.65 -5.84
CA PHE A 97 4.24 6.25 -6.40
C PHE A 97 5.36 7.25 -6.15
N THR A 98 5.05 8.56 -6.19
CA THR A 98 6.07 9.59 -6.34
C THR A 98 6.33 10.41 -5.07
N ALA A 99 5.36 10.49 -4.16
CA ALA A 99 5.41 11.43 -3.05
C ALA A 99 4.81 10.88 -1.74
N PRO A 100 5.28 9.72 -1.23
CA PRO A 100 4.95 9.31 0.13
C PRO A 100 5.47 10.36 1.11
N ARG A 101 4.60 10.85 1.99
CA ARG A 101 4.97 11.90 2.93
C ARG A 101 5.51 11.31 4.24
N ARG A 102 6.65 11.83 4.70
CA ARG A 102 7.17 11.53 6.03
C ARG A 102 6.41 12.35 7.09
N ASP A 103 6.03 11.69 8.19
CA ASP A 103 5.44 12.33 9.37
C ASP A 103 5.84 11.55 10.62
N ASP A 104 6.82 12.08 11.35
CA ASP A 104 7.39 11.38 12.51
C ASP A 104 6.41 11.28 13.68
N ASP A 105 5.53 12.28 13.87
CA ASP A 105 4.51 12.26 14.92
C ASP A 105 3.41 11.24 14.60
N ALA A 106 2.97 11.17 13.35
CA ALA A 106 2.02 10.17 12.89
C ALA A 106 2.61 8.76 13.02
N PHE A 107 3.89 8.56 12.71
CA PHE A 107 4.58 7.29 12.87
C PHE A 107 4.72 6.90 14.35
N ALA A 108 5.08 7.83 15.24
CA ALA A 108 5.13 7.58 16.68
C ALA A 108 3.74 7.14 17.21
N SER A 109 2.68 7.82 16.78
CA SER A 109 1.30 7.46 17.11
C SER A 109 0.92 6.09 16.57
N TYR A 110 1.32 5.75 15.35
CA TYR A 110 1.15 4.41 14.76
C TYR A 110 1.82 3.33 15.61
N LYS A 111 3.10 3.51 15.99
CA LYS A 111 3.81 2.56 16.86
C LYS A 111 3.10 2.37 18.20
N ASN A 112 2.69 3.46 18.86
CA ASN A 112 2.02 3.38 20.16
C ASN A 112 0.70 2.60 20.07
N ARG A 113 -0.14 2.86 19.05
CA ARG A 113 -1.40 2.13 18.86
C ARG A 113 -1.17 0.64 18.58
N ASN A 114 -0.22 0.32 17.69
CA ASN A 114 0.09 -1.08 17.36
C ASN A 114 0.68 -1.82 18.57
N LYS A 115 1.58 -1.18 19.33
CA LYS A 115 2.15 -1.76 20.54
C LYS A 115 1.08 -2.10 21.56
N ALA A 116 0.15 -1.16 21.84
CA ALA A 116 -0.97 -1.40 22.75
C ALA A 116 -1.89 -2.52 22.25
N ALA A 117 -2.22 -2.56 20.96
CA ALA A 117 -3.03 -3.62 20.38
C ALA A 117 -2.36 -4.99 20.51
N LEU A 118 -1.06 -5.08 20.25
CA LEU A 118 -0.29 -6.32 20.39
C LEU A 118 -0.19 -6.77 21.85
N GLN A 119 0.02 -5.85 22.81
CA GLN A 119 0.01 -6.16 24.24
C GLN A 119 -1.33 -6.77 24.68
N ASN A 120 -2.44 -6.19 24.24
CA ASN A 120 -3.77 -6.74 24.52
C ASN A 120 -3.95 -8.13 23.89
N MET A 121 -3.46 -8.32 22.66
CA MET A 121 -3.51 -9.61 21.96
C MET A 121 -2.68 -10.68 22.68
N GLU A 122 -1.52 -10.33 23.20
CA GLU A 122 -0.61 -11.23 23.91
C GLU A 122 -1.18 -11.75 25.24
N MET A 123 -2.14 -11.06 25.84
CA MET A 123 -2.85 -11.53 27.04
C MET A 123 -3.87 -12.64 26.73
N ASN A 124 -4.18 -12.91 25.45
CA ASN A 124 -5.14 -13.93 25.07
C ASN A 124 -4.47 -15.31 24.98
N PRO A 125 -4.85 -16.30 25.78
CA PRO A 125 -4.27 -17.65 25.76
C PRO A 125 -4.39 -18.34 24.38
N GLN A 126 -5.47 -18.05 23.64
CA GLN A 126 -5.67 -18.62 22.29
C GLN A 126 -4.61 -18.12 21.32
N VAL A 127 -4.16 -16.87 21.46
CA VAL A 127 -3.08 -16.31 20.64
C VAL A 127 -1.76 -17.00 20.96
N ALA A 128 -1.44 -17.20 22.25
CA ALA A 128 -0.24 -17.94 22.67
C ALA A 128 -0.22 -19.37 22.13
N PHE A 129 -1.38 -20.04 22.16
CA PHE A 129 -1.53 -21.38 21.55
C PHE A 129 -1.27 -21.33 20.04
N SER A 130 -1.90 -20.39 19.33
CA SER A 130 -1.72 -20.24 17.88
C SER A 130 -0.27 -19.92 17.48
N ASP A 131 0.42 -19.09 18.27
CA ASP A 131 1.85 -18.79 18.10
C ASP A 131 2.69 -20.06 18.24
N SER A 132 2.41 -20.89 19.25
CA SER A 132 3.12 -22.16 19.49
C SER A 132 2.91 -23.16 18.36
N VAL A 133 1.67 -23.29 17.86
CA VAL A 133 1.33 -24.14 16.72
C VAL A 133 2.05 -23.66 15.46
N SER A 134 2.00 -22.35 15.19
CA SER A 134 2.70 -21.75 14.04
C SER A 134 4.21 -21.97 14.12
N ALA A 135 4.81 -21.78 15.29
CA ALA A 135 6.25 -22.03 15.50
C ALA A 135 6.63 -23.48 15.22
N GLY A 136 5.80 -24.45 15.64
CA GLY A 136 6.01 -25.87 15.37
C GLY A 136 5.87 -26.21 13.88
N ILE A 137 4.80 -25.76 13.23
CA ILE A 137 4.53 -26.05 11.82
C ILE A 137 5.61 -25.45 10.90
N TYR A 138 6.03 -24.20 11.17
CA TYR A 138 6.95 -23.46 10.32
C TYR A 138 8.40 -23.50 10.82
N MET A 139 8.74 -24.38 11.75
CA MET A 139 10.12 -24.56 12.27
C MET A 139 10.74 -23.24 12.72
N HIS A 140 9.97 -22.41 13.43
CA HIS A 140 10.37 -21.08 13.91
C HIS A 140 10.81 -20.11 12.80
N HIS A 141 10.32 -20.28 11.56
CA HIS A 141 10.68 -19.38 10.47
C HIS A 141 10.28 -17.93 10.78
N PRO A 142 11.21 -16.94 10.70
CA PRO A 142 10.95 -15.58 11.18
C PRO A 142 9.80 -14.87 10.45
N ARG A 143 9.58 -15.15 9.15
CA ARG A 143 8.45 -14.58 8.38
C ARG A 143 7.10 -15.15 8.75
N ARG A 144 7.04 -16.21 9.54
CA ARG A 144 5.80 -16.86 10.01
C ARG A 144 5.56 -16.60 11.50
N ALA A 145 6.53 -15.99 12.17
CA ALA A 145 6.36 -15.53 13.54
C ALA A 145 5.53 -14.24 13.57
N ARG A 146 4.58 -14.18 14.50
CA ARG A 146 3.85 -12.94 14.74
C ARG A 146 4.78 -11.89 15.37
N ILE A 147 4.70 -10.65 14.89
CA ILE A 147 5.36 -9.51 15.54
C ILE A 147 4.80 -9.33 16.97
N LYS A 148 5.69 -9.13 17.92
CA LYS A 148 5.36 -8.91 19.33
C LYS A 148 5.48 -7.43 19.71
N ALA A 149 4.82 -7.05 20.79
CA ALA A 149 4.76 -5.66 21.24
C ALA A 149 6.13 -5.04 21.51
N ASP A 150 7.08 -5.83 22.05
CA ASP A 150 8.46 -5.39 22.31
C ASP A 150 9.30 -5.15 21.05
N MET A 151 8.87 -5.67 19.90
CA MET A 151 9.54 -5.49 18.63
C MET A 151 9.17 -4.16 17.94
N ILE A 152 8.01 -3.57 18.26
CA ILE A 152 7.51 -2.34 17.63
C ILE A 152 8.50 -1.18 17.79
N ASP A 153 9.15 -1.06 18.95
CA ASP A 153 10.10 0.03 19.20
C ASP A 153 11.33 -0.04 18.30
N LYS A 154 11.65 -1.22 17.75
CA LYS A 154 12.78 -1.45 16.82
C LYS A 154 12.47 -1.10 15.37
N MET A 155 11.23 -0.70 15.05
CA MET A 155 10.88 -0.22 13.72
C MET A 155 11.63 1.06 13.39
N ASP A 156 12.29 1.07 12.23
CA ASP A 156 13.07 2.18 11.69
C ASP A 156 12.30 2.83 10.53
N TYR A 157 11.85 4.07 10.73
CA TYR A 157 11.01 4.76 9.75
C TYR A 157 11.76 5.07 8.44
N ASP A 158 13.06 5.38 8.52
CA ASP A 158 13.87 5.63 7.32
C ASP A 158 13.99 4.38 6.45
N LYS A 159 14.20 3.22 7.09
CA LYS A 159 14.23 1.93 6.39
C LYS A 159 12.87 1.59 5.78
N ILE A 160 11.78 1.77 6.53
CA ILE A 160 10.43 1.52 6.05
C ILE A 160 10.12 2.37 4.81
N LEU A 161 10.41 3.68 4.85
CA LEU A 161 10.23 4.58 3.72
C LEU A 161 11.12 4.18 2.53
N SER A 162 12.38 3.83 2.79
CA SER A 162 13.31 3.37 1.74
C SER A 162 12.83 2.08 1.07
N MET A 163 12.33 1.12 1.86
CA MET A 163 11.78 -0.14 1.34
C MET A 163 10.52 0.11 0.50
N TYR A 164 9.62 0.97 0.96
CA TYR A 164 8.45 1.39 0.20
C TYR A 164 8.85 2.03 -1.13
N GLN A 165 9.74 3.03 -1.08
CA GLN A 165 10.22 3.73 -2.28
C GLN A 165 10.92 2.76 -3.25
N ASP A 166 11.67 1.79 -2.74
CA ASP A 166 12.29 0.77 -3.59
C ASP A 166 11.25 -0.03 -4.37
N ARG A 167 10.11 -0.37 -3.78
CA ARG A 167 9.05 -1.15 -4.46
C ARG A 167 8.23 -0.32 -5.45
N TYR A 168 8.05 0.97 -5.21
CA TYR A 168 7.23 1.86 -6.07
C TYR A 168 8.04 2.77 -7.00
N LYS A 169 9.38 2.71 -7.00
CA LYS A 169 10.23 3.52 -7.91
C LYS A 169 10.21 3.05 -9.37
N ASP A 170 9.62 1.90 -9.66
CA ASP A 170 9.48 1.37 -11.02
C ASP A 170 8.04 0.94 -11.29
N ALA A 171 7.37 1.69 -12.14
CA ALA A 171 6.03 1.35 -12.58
C ALA A 171 6.02 0.57 -13.91
N SER A 172 7.18 0.30 -14.52
CA SER A 172 7.27 -0.25 -15.86
C SER A 172 6.66 -1.64 -16.00
N ASP A 173 6.70 -2.46 -14.94
CA ASP A 173 6.17 -3.81 -14.88
C ASP A 173 4.73 -3.89 -14.31
N PHE A 174 4.20 -2.75 -13.82
CA PHE A 174 2.82 -2.71 -13.34
C PHE A 174 1.81 -2.93 -14.45
N THR A 175 0.83 -3.78 -14.15
CA THR A 175 -0.41 -3.91 -14.93
C THR A 175 -1.54 -3.27 -14.16
N PHE A 176 -2.13 -2.20 -14.72
CA PHE A 176 -3.31 -1.54 -14.16
C PHE A 176 -4.58 -2.04 -14.83
N ILE A 177 -5.55 -2.44 -14.05
CA ILE A 177 -6.83 -2.98 -14.48
C ILE A 177 -7.93 -2.06 -13.96
N PHE A 178 -8.75 -1.53 -14.88
CA PHE A 178 -9.92 -0.70 -14.55
C PHE A 178 -11.18 -1.45 -14.91
N VAL A 179 -12.12 -1.50 -13.97
CA VAL A 179 -13.42 -2.17 -14.14
C VAL A 179 -14.53 -1.28 -13.60
N GLY A 180 -15.62 -1.12 -14.34
CA GLY A 180 -16.78 -0.36 -13.90
C GLY A 180 -17.43 0.45 -15.00
N ASN A 181 -18.14 1.50 -14.60
CA ASN A 181 -18.78 2.43 -15.55
C ASN A 181 -17.76 3.40 -16.14
N VAL A 182 -16.98 2.90 -17.09
CA VAL A 182 -15.86 3.63 -17.70
C VAL A 182 -16.26 4.24 -19.05
N ASN A 183 -15.86 5.48 -19.28
CA ASN A 183 -15.80 6.10 -20.60
C ASN A 183 -14.34 6.11 -21.06
N VAL A 184 -13.98 5.22 -21.98
CA VAL A 184 -12.59 5.00 -22.40
C VAL A 184 -11.98 6.26 -23.01
N GLU A 185 -12.74 7.01 -23.81
CA GLU A 185 -12.25 8.22 -24.48
C GLU A 185 -11.91 9.34 -23.50
N GLU A 186 -12.71 9.50 -22.44
CA GLU A 186 -12.45 10.47 -21.37
C GLU A 186 -11.32 10.03 -20.44
N MET A 187 -11.21 8.73 -20.16
CA MET A 187 -10.19 8.19 -19.25
C MET A 187 -8.80 8.12 -19.87
N LYS A 188 -8.72 7.84 -21.17
CA LYS A 188 -7.45 7.61 -21.87
C LYS A 188 -6.44 8.74 -21.73
N PRO A 189 -6.79 10.03 -21.92
CA PRO A 189 -5.84 11.14 -21.71
C PRO A 189 -5.36 11.22 -20.25
N LEU A 190 -6.23 11.04 -19.27
CA LEU A 190 -5.87 11.06 -17.84
C LEU A 190 -4.95 9.88 -17.49
N ILE A 191 -5.23 8.69 -18.00
CA ILE A 191 -4.36 7.52 -17.82
C ILE A 191 -2.98 7.78 -18.42
N ALA A 192 -2.92 8.35 -19.61
CA ALA A 192 -1.65 8.69 -20.28
C ALA A 192 -0.87 9.75 -19.48
N GLU A 193 -1.55 10.76 -18.94
CA GLU A 193 -0.94 11.82 -18.14
C GLU A 193 -0.38 11.27 -16.81
N TYR A 194 -1.20 10.60 -16.02
CA TYR A 194 -0.81 10.20 -14.66
C TYR A 194 -0.03 8.89 -14.61
N LEU A 195 -0.46 7.84 -15.32
CA LEU A 195 0.26 6.57 -15.32
C LEU A 195 1.43 6.54 -16.30
N GLY A 196 1.34 7.31 -17.37
CA GLY A 196 2.44 7.44 -18.34
C GLY A 196 3.63 8.26 -17.82
N SER A 197 3.41 9.11 -16.80
CA SER A 197 4.45 9.91 -16.14
C SER A 197 5.03 9.27 -14.87
N LEU A 198 4.57 8.06 -14.51
CA LEU A 198 5.14 7.33 -13.38
C LEU A 198 6.62 6.96 -13.63
N PRO A 199 7.45 6.90 -12.58
CA PRO A 199 8.84 6.52 -12.73
C PRO A 199 8.96 5.11 -13.33
N ALA A 200 9.89 4.94 -14.26
CA ALA A 200 10.14 3.69 -14.96
C ALA A 200 11.65 3.48 -15.13
N ILE A 201 12.20 2.52 -14.44
CA ILE A 201 13.61 2.13 -14.53
C ILE A 201 13.82 0.80 -15.25
N ASN A 202 12.72 0.17 -15.68
CA ASN A 202 12.70 -1.11 -16.41
C ASN A 202 13.43 -2.24 -15.67
N ARG A 203 13.25 -2.29 -14.35
CA ARG A 203 13.79 -3.36 -13.51
C ARG A 203 13.10 -4.68 -13.87
N LYS A 204 13.88 -5.76 -13.94
CA LYS A 204 13.33 -7.11 -14.10
C LYS A 204 13.29 -7.78 -12.73
N GLU A 205 12.11 -7.98 -12.22
CA GLU A 205 11.87 -8.80 -11.03
C GLU A 205 11.74 -10.27 -11.45
N THR A 206 12.31 -11.17 -10.65
CA THR A 206 12.31 -12.63 -10.91
C THR A 206 11.68 -13.39 -9.74
#